data_51e514b72bd43d77ffbd3097a8452bf9
#
_entry.id   51e514b72bd43d77ffbd3097a8452bf9
#
_cell.length_a   1.000
_cell.length_b   1.000
_cell.length_c   1.000
_cell.angle_alpha   90.00
_cell.angle_beta   90.00
_cell.angle_gamma   90.00
#
_symmetry.space_group_name_H-M   'P 1'
#
loop_
_entity.id
_entity.type
_entity.pdbx_description
1 polymer ?
#
loop_
_entity_poly.entity_id
_entity_poly.type
_entity_poly.pdbx_seq_one_letter_code
_entity_poly.pdbx_strand_id
1 'polypeptide(L)'
;MTTSVPLRIAMISEHASPLAHLGGVDAGGQNVAVAELSAALARNGHEVVVYTRRDDPDMPERVDTNKGFAVVHVTAGPAEHVPKDELLQHMKAFGESLACSWSHWRPEVAHAHFWMSGLATMGAAATHGVPAVQTFHALGVVKRLHQGPQDTSPDDRIRLETMVARNIDWVAATCSDEVNELVRMGRPRSAISVIPCGVDVAEFTAHGPTASRGRKHRIVSVGRLVPRKGFETMIRAMRYLPDTELVIVGGPDKSELDGDVEAARLQRVAGQVGVADRVHLYGSVLREEMPMLLRSADVVAATPWYEPFGIVPLEAMACGVPVVASSVGGMLDTVENDVTGRLVPPRNPRALADAIGPILSQPRLRQMLGEGGRRRVCERYTWSRVADEVTAVYRRLATASLSDVWTAR
;
A
#
# COMPACT_ATOMS: atom_id res chain seq x y z
N MET A 1 -8.10 4.00 -31.50
CA MET A 1 -8.07 3.19 -30.26
C MET A 1 -8.04 1.73 -30.68
N THR A 2 -6.89 1.09 -30.66
CA THR A 2 -6.79 -0.35 -30.88
C THR A 2 -7.42 -1.04 -29.66
N THR A 3 -8.59 -1.64 -29.84
CA THR A 3 -9.23 -2.50 -28.82
C THR A 3 -8.30 -3.67 -28.55
N SER A 4 -7.52 -3.55 -27.49
CA SER A 4 -6.65 -4.65 -27.08
C SER A 4 -7.50 -5.80 -26.55
N VAL A 5 -7.16 -7.03 -26.91
CA VAL A 5 -7.88 -8.24 -26.47
C VAL A 5 -7.97 -8.28 -24.95
N PRO A 6 -9.18 -8.46 -24.38
CA PRO A 6 -9.37 -8.66 -22.94
C PRO A 6 -8.54 -9.86 -22.44
N LEU A 7 -8.02 -9.76 -21.22
CA LEU A 7 -7.36 -10.86 -20.53
C LEU A 7 -8.23 -11.34 -19.36
N ARG A 8 -8.18 -12.64 -19.07
CA ARG A 8 -8.67 -13.21 -17.81
C ARG A 8 -7.55 -13.18 -16.80
N ILE A 9 -7.74 -12.40 -15.73
CA ILE A 9 -6.72 -12.10 -14.72
C ILE A 9 -7.17 -12.65 -13.37
N ALA A 10 -6.38 -13.54 -12.78
CA ALA A 10 -6.54 -13.94 -11.39
C ALA A 10 -5.66 -13.03 -10.51
N MET A 11 -6.26 -12.33 -9.55
CA MET A 11 -5.58 -11.58 -8.50
C MET A 11 -5.64 -12.40 -7.21
N ILE A 12 -4.52 -12.67 -6.58
CA ILE A 12 -4.47 -13.52 -5.39
C ILE A 12 -4.02 -12.68 -4.19
N SER A 13 -4.86 -12.58 -3.16
CA SER A 13 -4.59 -11.80 -1.95
C SER A 13 -5.21 -12.53 -0.75
N GLU A 14 -4.46 -13.46 -0.18
CA GLU A 14 -4.95 -14.43 0.81
C GLU A 14 -5.56 -13.79 2.06
N HIS A 15 -4.98 -12.68 2.58
CA HIS A 15 -5.44 -12.03 3.82
C HIS A 15 -6.00 -10.62 3.61
N ALA A 16 -5.63 -9.95 2.52
CA ALA A 16 -6.03 -8.57 2.28
C ALA A 16 -7.19 -8.52 1.27
N SER A 17 -8.39 -8.85 1.74
CA SER A 17 -9.60 -8.80 0.92
C SER A 17 -9.86 -7.39 0.38
N PRO A 18 -10.18 -7.25 -0.92
CA PRO A 18 -10.56 -5.95 -1.51
C PRO A 18 -11.91 -5.44 -1.01
N LEU A 19 -12.68 -6.27 -0.29
CA LEU A 19 -13.98 -5.92 0.31
C LEU A 19 -13.86 -5.47 1.76
N ALA A 20 -12.67 -5.60 2.38
CA ALA A 20 -12.47 -5.23 3.78
C ALA A 20 -12.60 -3.73 4.01
N HIS A 21 -13.26 -3.34 5.09
CA HIS A 21 -13.30 -1.95 5.54
C HIS A 21 -11.91 -1.51 6.02
N LEU A 22 -11.48 -0.33 5.57
CA LEU A 22 -10.20 0.25 5.99
C LEU A 22 -10.28 0.66 7.46
N GLY A 23 -9.25 0.30 8.25
CA GLY A 23 -9.19 0.59 9.69
C GLY A 23 -9.09 -0.66 10.57
N GLY A 24 -9.45 -1.83 10.06
CA GLY A 24 -9.26 -3.10 10.77
C GLY A 24 -7.78 -3.45 10.98
N VAL A 25 -7.52 -4.42 11.87
CA VAL A 25 -6.17 -4.81 12.33
C VAL A 25 -5.24 -5.16 11.16
N ASP A 26 -5.74 -5.84 10.13
CA ASP A 26 -4.99 -6.24 8.93
C ASP A 26 -5.40 -5.47 7.66
N ALA A 27 -6.33 -4.51 7.75
CA ALA A 27 -6.72 -3.68 6.62
C ALA A 27 -5.74 -2.51 6.43
N GLY A 28 -5.23 -2.34 5.21
CA GLY A 28 -4.22 -1.32 4.93
C GLY A 28 -3.97 -1.10 3.45
N GLY A 29 -2.78 -0.59 3.13
CA GLY A 29 -2.41 -0.24 1.76
C GLY A 29 -2.54 -1.37 0.73
N GLN A 30 -2.35 -2.63 1.12
CA GLN A 30 -2.51 -3.78 0.22
C GLN A 30 -3.99 -3.96 -0.19
N ASN A 31 -4.94 -3.85 0.74
CA ASN A 31 -6.38 -3.95 0.44
C ASN A 31 -6.78 -2.90 -0.60
N VAL A 32 -6.34 -1.64 -0.39
CA VAL A 32 -6.57 -0.55 -1.35
C VAL A 32 -5.94 -0.86 -2.70
N ALA A 33 -4.68 -1.29 -2.71
CA ALA A 33 -3.95 -1.57 -3.94
C ALA A 33 -4.62 -2.68 -4.76
N VAL A 34 -5.03 -3.79 -4.11
CA VAL A 34 -5.72 -4.90 -4.80
C VAL A 34 -7.08 -4.46 -5.32
N ALA A 35 -7.89 -3.76 -4.50
CA ALA A 35 -9.21 -3.28 -4.90
C ALA A 35 -9.16 -2.32 -6.09
N GLU A 36 -8.33 -1.30 -6.00
CA GLU A 36 -8.26 -0.24 -7.01
C GLU A 36 -7.58 -0.69 -8.30
N LEU A 37 -6.53 -1.54 -8.20
CA LEU A 37 -5.91 -2.14 -9.38
C LEU A 37 -6.90 -3.06 -10.10
N SER A 38 -7.62 -3.91 -9.38
CA SER A 38 -8.64 -4.79 -9.96
C SER A 38 -9.75 -4.01 -10.67
N ALA A 39 -10.22 -2.93 -10.03
CA ALA A 39 -11.21 -2.04 -10.63
C ALA A 39 -10.68 -1.32 -11.88
N ALA A 40 -9.42 -0.87 -11.88
CA ALA A 40 -8.81 -0.22 -13.04
C ALA A 40 -8.61 -1.18 -14.21
N LEU A 41 -8.18 -2.41 -13.94
CA LEU A 41 -8.07 -3.48 -14.95
C LEU A 41 -9.44 -3.84 -15.53
N ALA A 42 -10.48 -3.94 -14.69
CA ALA A 42 -11.85 -4.18 -15.15
C ALA A 42 -12.37 -3.03 -16.04
N ARG A 43 -12.10 -1.76 -15.68
CA ARG A 43 -12.42 -0.60 -16.54
C ARG A 43 -11.68 -0.62 -17.88
N ASN A 44 -10.50 -1.21 -17.94
CA ASN A 44 -9.76 -1.44 -19.20
C ASN A 44 -10.32 -2.62 -20.03
N GLY A 45 -11.41 -3.24 -19.58
CA GLY A 45 -12.11 -4.32 -20.29
C GLY A 45 -11.58 -5.73 -19.99
N HIS A 46 -10.70 -5.90 -19.00
CA HIS A 46 -10.24 -7.22 -18.57
C HIS A 46 -11.28 -7.91 -17.66
N GLU A 47 -11.33 -9.24 -17.72
CA GLU A 47 -12.08 -10.05 -16.76
C GLU A 47 -11.20 -10.33 -15.55
N VAL A 48 -11.57 -9.78 -14.39
CA VAL A 48 -10.74 -9.84 -13.17
C VAL A 48 -11.47 -10.58 -12.06
N VAL A 49 -10.82 -11.61 -11.52
CA VAL A 49 -11.29 -12.36 -10.34
C VAL A 49 -10.24 -12.28 -9.24
N VAL A 50 -10.63 -11.76 -8.07
CA VAL A 50 -9.78 -11.71 -6.89
C VAL A 50 -10.07 -12.90 -6.00
N TYR A 51 -9.06 -13.67 -5.65
CA TYR A 51 -9.15 -14.80 -4.74
C TYR A 51 -8.61 -14.40 -3.37
N THR A 52 -9.44 -14.52 -2.34
CA THR A 52 -9.09 -14.25 -0.95
C THR A 52 -9.57 -15.37 -0.05
N ARG A 53 -8.97 -15.55 1.13
CA ARG A 53 -9.39 -16.61 2.05
C ARG A 53 -10.75 -16.27 2.65
N ARG A 54 -11.59 -17.30 2.80
CA ARG A 54 -12.84 -17.22 3.57
C ARG A 54 -12.48 -17.12 5.06
N ASP A 55 -12.84 -16.03 5.71
CA ASP A 55 -12.57 -15.75 7.13
C ASP A 55 -13.85 -15.57 7.97
N ASP A 56 -15.01 -15.84 7.37
CA ASP A 56 -16.32 -15.88 8.00
C ASP A 56 -17.17 -16.96 7.30
N PRO A 57 -17.85 -17.86 8.05
CA PRO A 57 -18.66 -18.93 7.48
C PRO A 57 -19.85 -18.43 6.67
N ASP A 58 -20.36 -17.24 6.99
CA ASP A 58 -21.53 -16.64 6.32
C ASP A 58 -21.17 -15.89 5.03
N MET A 59 -19.86 -15.75 4.70
CA MET A 59 -19.45 -15.15 3.43
C MET A 59 -19.93 -15.97 2.24
N PRO A 60 -20.51 -15.33 1.20
CA PRO A 60 -20.82 -15.99 -0.05
C PRO A 60 -19.54 -16.47 -0.75
N GLU A 61 -19.64 -17.56 -1.51
CA GLU A 61 -18.50 -18.09 -2.25
C GLU A 61 -17.95 -17.06 -3.27
N ARG A 62 -18.87 -16.28 -3.90
CA ARG A 62 -18.53 -15.26 -4.90
C ARG A 62 -19.33 -13.98 -4.68
N VAL A 63 -18.65 -12.85 -4.85
CA VAL A 63 -19.24 -11.51 -4.86
C VAL A 63 -18.86 -10.81 -6.14
N ASP A 64 -19.84 -10.45 -6.97
CA ASP A 64 -19.60 -9.58 -8.12
C ASP A 64 -19.73 -8.11 -7.66
N THR A 65 -18.64 -7.35 -7.80
CA THR A 65 -18.57 -5.98 -7.29
C THR A 65 -19.19 -4.98 -8.26
N ASN A 66 -19.65 -3.86 -7.74
CA ASN A 66 -20.09 -2.71 -8.57
C ASN A 66 -18.93 -2.01 -9.30
N LYS A 67 -17.67 -2.40 -9.02
CA LYS A 67 -16.45 -1.90 -9.68
C LYS A 67 -16.02 -2.75 -10.88
N GLY A 68 -16.80 -3.81 -11.24
CA GLY A 68 -16.61 -4.61 -12.43
C GLY A 68 -15.65 -5.80 -12.30
N PHE A 69 -15.16 -6.12 -11.11
CA PHE A 69 -14.42 -7.34 -10.82
C PHE A 69 -15.18 -8.25 -9.85
N ALA A 70 -14.85 -9.53 -9.83
CA ALA A 70 -15.41 -10.48 -8.89
C ALA A 70 -14.43 -10.82 -7.75
N VAL A 71 -14.96 -11.20 -6.60
CA VAL A 71 -14.20 -11.74 -5.46
C VAL A 71 -14.67 -13.15 -5.17
N VAL A 72 -13.75 -14.09 -5.07
CA VAL A 72 -14.00 -15.49 -4.70
C VAL A 72 -13.39 -15.74 -3.34
N HIS A 73 -14.22 -16.20 -2.38
CA HIS A 73 -13.79 -16.56 -1.04
C HIS A 73 -13.38 -18.03 -1.01
N VAL A 74 -12.08 -18.26 -0.94
CA VAL A 74 -11.44 -19.57 -0.99
C VAL A 74 -11.44 -20.22 0.40
N THR A 75 -11.93 -21.45 0.50
CA THR A 75 -11.83 -22.23 1.75
C THR A 75 -10.42 -22.77 1.89
N ALA A 76 -9.69 -22.30 2.90
CA ALA A 76 -8.36 -22.75 3.27
C ALA A 76 -8.17 -22.61 4.79
N GLY A 77 -8.26 -23.72 5.51
CA GLY A 77 -8.35 -23.71 6.96
C GLY A 77 -9.75 -23.34 7.47
N PRO A 78 -9.90 -22.96 8.76
CA PRO A 78 -11.18 -22.62 9.36
C PRO A 78 -11.74 -21.32 8.74
N ALA A 79 -13.09 -21.25 8.62
CA ALA A 79 -13.77 -20.05 8.14
C ALA A 79 -13.95 -19.03 9.28
N GLU A 80 -12.83 -18.53 9.81
CA GLU A 80 -12.77 -17.55 10.89
C GLU A 80 -11.54 -16.65 10.69
N HIS A 81 -11.48 -15.53 11.41
CA HIS A 81 -10.31 -14.69 11.40
C HIS A 81 -9.09 -15.42 11.96
N VAL A 82 -8.06 -15.59 11.16
CA VAL A 82 -6.76 -16.14 11.56
C VAL A 82 -5.72 -15.03 11.44
N PRO A 83 -4.92 -14.77 12.50
CA PRO A 83 -3.85 -13.78 12.43
C PRO A 83 -2.93 -14.02 11.24
N LYS A 84 -2.56 -12.97 10.54
CA LYS A 84 -1.77 -13.04 9.30
C LYS A 84 -0.50 -13.90 9.43
N ASP A 85 0.21 -13.78 10.55
CA ASP A 85 1.48 -14.49 10.77
C ASP A 85 1.26 -16.01 10.98
N GLU A 86 0.00 -16.48 11.19
CA GLU A 86 -0.39 -17.89 11.33
C GLU A 86 -0.96 -18.50 10.04
N LEU A 87 -1.17 -17.72 8.99
CA LEU A 87 -1.79 -18.18 7.73
C LEU A 87 -0.92 -19.11 6.89
N LEU A 88 0.39 -19.15 7.12
CA LEU A 88 1.32 -19.95 6.32
C LEU A 88 0.90 -21.43 6.22
N GLN A 89 0.42 -22.02 7.31
CA GLN A 89 -0.02 -23.42 7.37
C GLN A 89 -1.19 -23.74 6.41
N HIS A 90 -1.97 -22.73 6.01
CA HIS A 90 -3.13 -22.88 5.13
C HIS A 90 -2.82 -22.63 3.64
N MET A 91 -1.60 -22.20 3.30
CA MET A 91 -1.27 -21.81 1.93
C MET A 91 -1.22 -22.96 0.94
N LYS A 92 -0.93 -24.18 1.39
CA LYS A 92 -1.04 -25.38 0.54
C LYS A 92 -2.49 -25.62 0.13
N ALA A 93 -3.42 -25.66 1.09
CA ALA A 93 -4.84 -25.83 0.81
C ALA A 93 -5.41 -24.69 -0.05
N PHE A 94 -4.93 -23.45 0.18
CA PHE A 94 -5.31 -22.30 -0.63
C PHE A 94 -4.87 -22.50 -2.10
N GLY A 95 -3.64 -22.94 -2.35
CA GLY A 95 -3.13 -23.23 -3.70
C GLY A 95 -3.86 -24.38 -4.38
N GLU A 96 -4.22 -25.44 -3.68
CA GLU A 96 -5.03 -26.57 -4.19
C GLU A 96 -6.43 -26.10 -4.59
N SER A 97 -7.06 -25.23 -3.79
CA SER A 97 -8.35 -24.63 -4.12
C SER A 97 -8.29 -23.68 -5.32
N LEU A 98 -7.20 -22.92 -5.47
CA LEU A 98 -6.96 -22.12 -6.67
C LEU A 98 -6.87 -23.02 -7.92
N ALA A 99 -6.08 -24.09 -7.85
CA ALA A 99 -5.95 -25.02 -8.97
C ALA A 99 -7.29 -25.67 -9.35
N CYS A 100 -8.12 -26.04 -8.36
CA CYS A 100 -9.46 -26.54 -8.61
C CYS A 100 -10.35 -25.50 -9.30
N SER A 101 -10.36 -24.27 -8.83
CA SER A 101 -11.12 -23.15 -9.41
C SER A 101 -10.69 -22.87 -10.85
N TRP A 102 -9.39 -22.92 -11.14
CA TRP A 102 -8.84 -22.66 -12.48
C TRP A 102 -9.10 -23.78 -13.50
N SER A 103 -9.51 -24.96 -13.04
CA SER A 103 -10.01 -26.00 -13.94
C SER A 103 -11.32 -25.59 -14.64
N HIS A 104 -12.12 -24.72 -14.02
CA HIS A 104 -13.39 -24.22 -14.53
C HIS A 104 -13.26 -22.82 -15.16
N TRP A 105 -12.37 -21.99 -14.63
CA TRP A 105 -12.08 -20.65 -15.13
C TRP A 105 -10.56 -20.44 -15.17
N ARG A 106 -9.92 -20.85 -16.27
CA ARG A 106 -8.47 -20.74 -16.43
C ARG A 106 -8.10 -19.29 -16.71
N PRO A 107 -7.34 -18.61 -15.82
CA PRO A 107 -6.80 -17.28 -16.12
C PRO A 107 -5.69 -17.37 -17.18
N GLU A 108 -5.42 -16.26 -17.86
CA GLU A 108 -4.29 -16.11 -18.77
C GLU A 108 -3.04 -15.61 -18.06
N VAL A 109 -3.23 -14.99 -16.87
CA VAL A 109 -2.17 -14.56 -15.95
C VAL A 109 -2.68 -14.56 -14.52
N ALA A 110 -1.82 -14.89 -13.59
CA ALA A 110 -2.07 -14.78 -12.14
C ALA A 110 -1.16 -13.72 -11.55
N HIS A 111 -1.70 -12.84 -10.67
CA HIS A 111 -0.92 -11.84 -9.96
C HIS A 111 -1.10 -12.01 -8.45
N ALA A 112 -0.06 -12.46 -7.80
CA ALA A 112 -0.01 -12.68 -6.35
C ALA A 112 0.40 -11.39 -5.62
N HIS A 113 -0.33 -11.07 -4.57
CA HIS A 113 -0.09 -9.95 -3.68
C HIS A 113 0.28 -10.46 -2.29
N PHE A 114 1.50 -10.16 -1.85
CA PHE A 114 2.14 -10.68 -0.66
C PHE A 114 2.75 -12.07 -0.86
N TRP A 115 3.76 -12.41 -0.06
CA TRP A 115 4.59 -13.60 -0.25
C TRP A 115 3.83 -14.92 -0.09
N MET A 116 2.85 -14.99 0.82
CA MET A 116 2.03 -16.19 1.03
C MET A 116 1.12 -16.46 -0.17
N SER A 117 0.50 -15.43 -0.75
CA SER A 117 -0.20 -15.55 -2.03
C SER A 117 0.73 -16.06 -3.13
N GLY A 118 1.99 -15.60 -3.14
CA GLY A 118 3.00 -16.09 -4.09
C GLY A 118 3.24 -17.59 -3.97
N LEU A 119 3.39 -18.10 -2.75
CA LEU A 119 3.54 -19.55 -2.50
C LEU A 119 2.37 -20.35 -3.04
N ALA A 120 1.15 -19.94 -2.71
CA ALA A 120 -0.06 -20.63 -3.16
C ALA A 120 -0.22 -20.56 -4.70
N THR A 121 0.06 -19.40 -5.29
CA THR A 121 -0.06 -19.17 -6.72
C THR A 121 0.90 -20.02 -7.53
N MET A 122 2.15 -20.18 -7.10
CA MET A 122 3.17 -20.96 -7.83
C MET A 122 2.72 -22.40 -8.08
N GLY A 123 2.10 -23.06 -7.09
CA GLY A 123 1.59 -24.42 -7.24
C GLY A 123 0.44 -24.52 -8.24
N ALA A 124 -0.55 -23.65 -8.14
CA ALA A 124 -1.68 -23.59 -9.06
C ALA A 124 -1.25 -23.21 -10.49
N ALA A 125 -0.35 -22.22 -10.60
CA ALA A 125 0.21 -21.75 -11.87
C ALA A 125 0.95 -22.86 -12.62
N ALA A 126 1.80 -23.61 -11.92
CA ALA A 126 2.50 -24.76 -12.52
C ALA A 126 1.54 -25.85 -13.02
N THR A 127 0.46 -26.15 -12.27
CA THR A 127 -0.54 -27.14 -12.65
C THR A 127 -1.26 -26.78 -13.95
N HIS A 128 -1.53 -25.51 -14.19
CA HIS A 128 -2.33 -25.02 -15.32
C HIS A 128 -1.51 -24.37 -16.44
N GLY A 129 -0.19 -24.25 -16.29
CA GLY A 129 0.67 -23.52 -17.24
C GLY A 129 0.26 -22.06 -17.35
N VAL A 130 -0.06 -21.41 -16.24
CA VAL A 130 -0.45 -19.99 -16.16
C VAL A 130 0.75 -19.19 -15.70
N PRO A 131 1.19 -18.15 -16.44
CA PRO A 131 2.27 -17.28 -15.97
C PRO A 131 1.85 -16.49 -14.75
N ALA A 132 2.80 -16.29 -13.81
CA ALA A 132 2.54 -15.65 -12.53
C ALA A 132 3.41 -14.42 -12.28
N VAL A 133 2.79 -13.36 -11.76
CA VAL A 133 3.43 -12.12 -11.34
C VAL A 133 3.34 -12.02 -9.82
N GLN A 134 4.36 -11.44 -9.18
CA GLN A 134 4.40 -11.18 -7.74
C GLN A 134 4.57 -9.71 -7.43
N THR A 135 3.70 -9.17 -6.55
CA THR A 135 3.94 -7.93 -5.80
C THR A 135 4.05 -8.26 -4.31
N PHE A 136 5.20 -7.96 -3.69
CA PHE A 136 5.42 -8.35 -2.29
C PHE A 136 4.74 -7.43 -1.28
N HIS A 137 4.51 -6.16 -1.61
CA HIS A 137 3.99 -5.10 -0.72
C HIS A 137 4.86 -4.79 0.50
N ALA A 138 5.61 -5.75 1.01
CA ALA A 138 6.59 -5.58 2.08
C ALA A 138 7.51 -6.81 2.14
N LEU A 139 8.80 -6.62 2.07
CA LEU A 139 9.79 -7.69 2.17
C LEU A 139 10.14 -8.01 3.63
N GLY A 140 10.25 -9.29 3.96
CA GLY A 140 10.63 -9.77 5.28
C GLY A 140 12.04 -9.35 5.69
N VAL A 141 12.98 -9.30 4.75
CA VAL A 141 14.34 -8.82 5.00
C VAL A 141 14.35 -7.37 5.49
N VAL A 142 13.53 -6.50 4.89
CA VAL A 142 13.39 -5.09 5.28
C VAL A 142 12.67 -4.98 6.63
N LYS A 143 11.59 -5.75 6.83
CA LYS A 143 10.87 -5.78 8.11
C LYS A 143 11.81 -6.19 9.25
N ARG A 144 12.56 -7.28 9.07
CA ARG A 144 13.53 -7.82 10.05
C ARG A 144 14.64 -6.80 10.36
N LEU A 145 15.17 -6.11 9.34
CA LEU A 145 16.19 -5.07 9.51
C LEU A 145 15.72 -3.92 10.43
N HIS A 146 14.47 -3.49 10.28
CA HIS A 146 13.94 -2.32 11.00
C HIS A 146 13.24 -2.64 12.31
N GLN A 147 12.69 -3.84 12.48
CA GLN A 147 11.97 -4.25 13.68
C GLN A 147 12.79 -5.17 14.61
N GLY A 148 13.81 -5.86 14.06
CA GLY A 148 14.67 -6.75 14.86
C GLY A 148 13.86 -7.78 15.64
N PRO A 149 14.07 -7.88 16.98
CA PRO A 149 13.35 -8.83 17.84
C PRO A 149 11.83 -8.61 17.92
N GLN A 150 11.32 -7.46 17.49
CA GLN A 150 9.88 -7.16 17.46
C GLN A 150 9.19 -7.64 16.17
N ASP A 151 9.92 -8.26 15.25
CA ASP A 151 9.36 -8.89 14.07
C ASP A 151 8.67 -10.19 14.43
N THR A 152 7.34 -10.22 14.34
CA THR A 152 6.47 -11.38 14.63
C THR A 152 6.31 -12.33 13.45
N SER A 153 6.95 -12.05 12.31
CA SER A 153 6.83 -12.89 11.12
C SER A 153 7.37 -14.31 11.38
N PRO A 154 6.79 -15.33 10.73
CA PRO A 154 7.32 -16.69 10.78
C PRO A 154 8.81 -16.74 10.44
N ASP A 155 9.57 -17.59 11.13
CA ASP A 155 11.02 -17.72 10.93
C ASP A 155 11.40 -18.06 9.48
N ASP A 156 10.58 -18.86 8.81
CA ASP A 156 10.76 -19.25 7.42
C ASP A 156 10.45 -18.14 6.40
N ARG A 157 9.87 -17.02 6.80
CA ARG A 157 9.42 -15.98 5.88
C ARG A 157 10.47 -15.56 4.87
N ILE A 158 11.67 -15.19 5.31
CA ILE A 158 12.74 -14.69 4.43
C ILE A 158 13.17 -15.77 3.44
N ARG A 159 13.28 -17.03 3.87
CA ARG A 159 13.62 -18.16 3.03
C ARG A 159 12.57 -18.39 1.95
N LEU A 160 11.29 -18.38 2.34
CA LEU A 160 10.16 -18.61 1.43
C LEU A 160 9.95 -17.43 0.48
N GLU A 161 10.07 -16.19 0.94
CA GLU A 161 10.05 -15.01 0.06
C GLU A 161 11.18 -15.06 -0.99
N THR A 162 12.38 -15.46 -0.59
CA THR A 162 13.50 -15.64 -1.51
C THR A 162 13.21 -16.71 -2.55
N MET A 163 12.58 -17.81 -2.15
CA MET A 163 12.16 -18.87 -3.06
C MET A 163 11.12 -18.35 -4.07
N VAL A 164 10.09 -17.65 -3.61
CA VAL A 164 9.09 -17.01 -4.49
C VAL A 164 9.77 -16.03 -5.43
N ALA A 165 10.58 -15.11 -4.90
CA ALA A 165 11.25 -14.09 -5.69
C ALA A 165 12.11 -14.68 -6.82
N ARG A 166 12.77 -15.80 -6.59
CA ARG A 166 13.65 -16.46 -7.58
C ARG A 166 12.89 -17.23 -8.65
N ASN A 167 11.74 -17.83 -8.32
CA ASN A 167 11.09 -18.82 -9.15
C ASN A 167 9.81 -18.33 -9.83
N ILE A 168 9.19 -17.24 -9.39
CA ILE A 168 8.03 -16.63 -10.07
C ILE A 168 8.44 -16.07 -11.45
N ASP A 169 7.53 -16.04 -12.44
CA ASP A 169 7.87 -15.58 -13.78
C ASP A 169 8.27 -14.10 -13.81
N TRP A 170 7.56 -13.23 -13.07
CA TRP A 170 7.83 -11.81 -13.03
C TRP A 170 7.59 -11.20 -11.64
N VAL A 171 8.37 -10.18 -11.27
CA VAL A 171 8.12 -9.39 -10.07
C VAL A 171 7.77 -7.95 -10.45
N ALA A 172 6.61 -7.49 -9.98
CA ALA A 172 6.17 -6.11 -10.01
C ALA A 172 6.54 -5.45 -8.67
N ALA A 173 7.74 -4.88 -8.60
CA ALA A 173 8.22 -4.16 -7.42
C ALA A 173 7.53 -2.80 -7.31
N THR A 174 7.20 -2.37 -6.09
CA THR A 174 6.48 -1.12 -5.84
C THR A 174 7.37 0.12 -5.89
N CYS A 175 8.68 -0.04 -5.68
CA CYS A 175 9.65 1.04 -5.70
C CYS A 175 11.07 0.56 -6.04
N SER A 176 11.96 1.51 -6.32
CA SER A 176 13.36 1.24 -6.67
C SER A 176 14.15 0.59 -5.53
N ASP A 177 13.84 0.92 -4.28
CA ASP A 177 14.48 0.32 -3.11
C ASP A 177 14.14 -1.18 -3.00
N GLU A 178 12.89 -1.56 -3.24
CA GLU A 178 12.46 -2.96 -3.29
C GLU A 178 13.20 -3.75 -4.39
N VAL A 179 13.46 -3.14 -5.56
CA VAL A 179 14.25 -3.77 -6.63
C VAL A 179 15.65 -4.13 -6.15
N ASN A 180 16.30 -3.23 -5.40
CA ASN A 180 17.64 -3.48 -4.87
C ASN A 180 17.66 -4.70 -3.92
N GLU A 181 16.65 -4.81 -3.06
CA GLU A 181 16.54 -5.96 -2.15
C GLU A 181 16.24 -7.26 -2.91
N LEU A 182 15.35 -7.23 -3.90
CA LEU A 182 15.03 -8.39 -4.74
C LEU A 182 16.27 -8.89 -5.50
N VAL A 183 17.09 -7.99 -6.02
CA VAL A 183 18.36 -8.36 -6.67
C VAL A 183 19.35 -9.00 -5.66
N ARG A 184 19.44 -8.47 -4.43
CA ARG A 184 20.23 -9.09 -3.35
C ARG A 184 19.71 -10.48 -2.96
N MET A 185 18.40 -10.71 -3.03
CA MET A 185 17.78 -12.01 -2.83
C MET A 185 18.03 -12.99 -4.01
N GLY A 186 18.65 -12.52 -5.09
CA GLY A 186 19.04 -13.32 -6.25
C GLY A 186 18.03 -13.32 -7.40
N ARG A 187 17.06 -12.37 -7.43
CA ARG A 187 16.17 -12.17 -8.57
C ARG A 187 16.92 -11.44 -9.69
N PRO A 188 16.91 -11.93 -10.95
CA PRO A 188 17.49 -11.20 -12.08
C PRO A 188 16.76 -9.86 -12.30
N ARG A 189 17.52 -8.77 -12.44
CA ARG A 189 16.96 -7.42 -12.66
C ARG A 189 16.06 -7.35 -13.91
N SER A 190 16.39 -8.14 -14.94
CA SER A 190 15.63 -8.22 -16.20
C SER A 190 14.21 -8.80 -16.05
N ALA A 191 13.92 -9.43 -14.92
CA ALA A 191 12.62 -10.02 -14.61
C ALA A 191 11.88 -9.25 -13.49
N ILE A 192 12.22 -7.97 -13.32
CA ILE A 192 11.59 -7.04 -12.37
C ILE A 192 11.17 -5.78 -13.12
N SER A 193 9.93 -5.35 -12.93
CA SER A 193 9.45 -4.00 -13.29
C SER A 193 9.14 -3.21 -12.03
N VAL A 194 9.38 -1.90 -12.05
CA VAL A 194 8.87 -1.01 -11.01
C VAL A 194 7.47 -0.58 -11.42
N ILE A 195 6.47 -1.03 -10.70
CA ILE A 195 5.05 -0.69 -10.88
C ILE A 195 4.53 -0.18 -9.55
N PRO A 196 4.43 1.14 -9.38
CA PRO A 196 4.04 1.75 -8.12
C PRO A 196 2.55 1.51 -7.81
N CYS A 197 2.13 1.76 -6.57
CA CYS A 197 0.71 1.90 -6.28
C CYS A 197 0.17 3.20 -6.90
N GLY A 198 -1.13 3.22 -7.14
CA GLY A 198 -1.84 4.39 -7.65
C GLY A 198 -2.59 5.16 -6.58
N VAL A 199 -3.22 6.24 -7.00
CA VAL A 199 -4.21 7.00 -6.24
C VAL A 199 -5.38 7.37 -7.14
N ASP A 200 -6.58 7.43 -6.55
CA ASP A 200 -7.76 7.93 -7.26
C ASP A 200 -7.76 9.46 -7.24
N VAL A 201 -7.40 10.06 -8.37
CA VAL A 201 -7.35 11.53 -8.54
C VAL A 201 -8.73 12.16 -8.74
N ALA A 202 -9.80 11.38 -8.88
CA ALA A 202 -11.17 11.86 -8.87
C ALA A 202 -11.72 11.97 -7.44
N GLU A 203 -11.33 11.04 -6.56
CA GLU A 203 -11.63 11.08 -5.13
C GLU A 203 -10.75 12.10 -4.40
N PHE A 204 -9.43 12.01 -4.60
CA PHE A 204 -8.43 12.91 -4.00
C PHE A 204 -8.14 14.09 -4.92
N THR A 205 -8.86 15.19 -4.71
CA THR A 205 -8.73 16.41 -5.53
C THR A 205 -8.27 17.60 -4.70
N ALA A 206 -7.62 18.56 -5.37
CA ALA A 206 -7.21 19.82 -4.73
C ALA A 206 -8.42 20.74 -4.39
N HIS A 207 -9.60 20.46 -4.95
CA HIS A 207 -10.81 21.23 -4.75
C HIS A 207 -11.85 20.45 -3.97
N GLY A 208 -12.56 21.13 -3.09
CA GLY A 208 -13.62 20.55 -2.27
C GLY A 208 -13.62 21.06 -0.83
N PRO A 209 -14.48 20.51 0.03
CA PRO A 209 -14.56 20.93 1.43
C PRO A 209 -13.26 20.63 2.18
N THR A 210 -12.99 21.44 3.22
CA THR A 210 -11.86 21.28 4.15
C THR A 210 -12.36 21.14 5.57
N ALA A 211 -11.70 20.33 6.39
CA ALA A 211 -12.03 20.21 7.80
C ALA A 211 -11.68 21.50 8.55
N SER A 212 -12.48 21.85 9.59
CA SER A 212 -12.20 23.00 10.44
C SER A 212 -10.87 22.86 11.19
N ARG A 213 -10.16 23.98 11.41
CA ARG A 213 -8.85 24.02 12.08
C ARG A 213 -8.95 24.65 13.46
N GLY A 214 -8.16 24.17 14.39
CA GLY A 214 -8.03 24.74 15.73
C GLY A 214 -6.91 25.79 15.85
N ARG A 215 -5.93 25.77 14.93
CA ARG A 215 -4.75 26.65 14.94
C ARG A 215 -4.52 27.26 13.54
N LYS A 216 -3.61 28.25 13.49
CA LYS A 216 -3.21 28.93 12.25
C LYS A 216 -2.68 27.97 11.20
N HIS A 217 -1.85 27.00 11.62
CA HIS A 217 -1.26 26.01 10.76
C HIS A 217 -1.67 24.59 11.20
N ARG A 218 -1.83 23.69 10.24
CA ARG A 218 -2.15 22.28 10.47
C ARG A 218 -1.19 21.38 9.73
N ILE A 219 -0.65 20.41 10.48
CA ILE A 219 0.05 19.24 9.93
C ILE A 219 -0.85 18.02 10.10
N VAL A 220 -0.99 17.21 9.05
CA VAL A 220 -1.70 15.93 9.12
C VAL A 220 -0.68 14.80 8.93
N SER A 221 -0.80 13.77 9.74
CA SER A 221 -0.04 12.52 9.65
C SER A 221 -1.01 11.35 9.65
N VAL A 222 -0.91 10.44 8.69
CA VAL A 222 -1.88 9.34 8.51
C VAL A 222 -1.18 7.99 8.54
N GLY A 223 -1.76 7.03 9.26
CA GLY A 223 -1.28 5.66 9.28
C GLY A 223 -1.71 4.89 10.53
N ARG A 224 -1.49 3.58 10.53
CA ARG A 224 -1.75 2.75 11.72
C ARG A 224 -0.94 3.24 12.90
N LEU A 225 -1.52 3.21 14.09
CA LEU A 225 -0.82 3.55 15.34
C LEU A 225 0.16 2.42 15.70
N VAL A 226 1.33 2.46 15.09
CA VAL A 226 2.45 1.54 15.35
C VAL A 226 3.76 2.31 15.35
N PRO A 227 4.76 1.94 16.19
CA PRO A 227 6.01 2.69 16.36
C PRO A 227 6.74 3.00 15.05
N ARG A 228 6.74 2.04 14.09
CA ARG A 228 7.44 2.21 12.81
C ARG A 228 6.89 3.34 11.93
N LYS A 229 5.65 3.79 12.14
CA LYS A 229 5.08 4.95 11.43
C LYS A 229 5.68 6.28 11.90
N GLY A 230 6.41 6.27 13.02
CA GLY A 230 7.27 7.37 13.46
C GLY A 230 6.52 8.62 13.94
N PHE A 231 5.26 8.51 14.35
CA PHE A 231 4.48 9.64 14.86
C PHE A 231 5.17 10.36 16.03
N GLU A 232 5.93 9.63 16.83
CA GLU A 232 6.76 10.24 17.89
C GLU A 232 7.74 11.27 17.32
N THR A 233 8.37 11.01 16.17
CA THR A 233 9.28 11.96 15.52
C THR A 233 8.55 13.27 15.18
N MET A 234 7.32 13.16 14.68
CA MET A 234 6.50 14.33 14.37
C MET A 234 6.08 15.08 15.64
N ILE A 235 5.62 14.38 16.68
CA ILE A 235 5.26 14.99 17.97
C ILE A 235 6.45 15.75 18.56
N ARG A 236 7.65 15.14 18.54
CA ARG A 236 8.87 15.82 19.03
C ARG A 236 9.26 17.04 18.19
N ALA A 237 8.97 17.03 16.88
CA ALA A 237 9.21 18.17 15.99
C ALA A 237 8.29 19.36 16.30
N MET A 238 7.08 19.12 16.83
CA MET A 238 6.11 20.17 17.17
C MET A 238 6.65 21.22 18.14
N ARG A 239 7.62 20.87 18.98
CA ARG A 239 8.26 21.86 19.90
C ARG A 239 8.94 23.03 19.17
N TYR A 240 9.30 22.84 17.90
CA TYR A 240 9.94 23.85 17.05
C TYR A 240 8.97 24.57 16.11
N LEU A 241 7.69 24.19 16.12
CA LEU A 241 6.65 24.69 15.22
C LEU A 241 5.53 25.33 16.04
N PRO A 242 5.69 26.60 16.45
CA PRO A 242 4.65 27.33 17.19
C PRO A 242 3.40 27.54 16.31
N ASP A 243 2.26 27.87 16.91
CA ASP A 243 0.98 28.16 16.24
C ASP A 243 0.48 27.06 15.27
N THR A 244 0.97 25.85 15.47
CA THR A 244 0.70 24.69 14.60
C THR A 244 0.00 23.60 15.41
N GLU A 245 -1.03 23.00 14.87
CA GLU A 245 -1.63 21.75 15.37
C GLU A 245 -1.16 20.55 14.53
N LEU A 246 -1.04 19.42 15.19
CA LEU A 246 -0.79 18.12 14.57
C LEU A 246 -2.03 17.24 14.72
N VAL A 247 -2.56 16.79 13.60
CA VAL A 247 -3.63 15.80 13.55
C VAL A 247 -3.05 14.47 13.10
N ILE A 248 -3.15 13.45 13.95
CA ILE A 248 -2.75 12.07 13.65
C ILE A 248 -4.02 11.26 13.42
N VAL A 249 -4.09 10.62 12.23
CA VAL A 249 -5.25 9.87 11.76
C VAL A 249 -4.88 8.41 11.58
N GLY A 250 -5.73 7.53 12.09
CA GLY A 250 -5.60 6.07 12.01
C GLY A 250 -5.48 5.41 13.37
N GLY A 251 -5.40 4.10 13.38
CA GLY A 251 -5.56 3.29 14.59
C GLY A 251 -7.01 2.83 14.78
N PRO A 252 -7.42 2.50 16.00
CA PRO A 252 -8.80 2.12 16.32
C PRO A 252 -9.76 3.31 16.17
N ASP A 253 -11.04 3.06 16.33
CA ASP A 253 -12.05 4.12 16.34
C ASP A 253 -11.79 5.11 17.46
N LYS A 254 -12.29 6.33 17.26
CA LYS A 254 -12.06 7.42 18.22
C LYS A 254 -12.49 7.09 19.66
N SER A 255 -13.57 6.30 19.79
CA SER A 255 -14.10 5.84 21.09
C SER A 255 -13.19 4.83 21.79
N GLU A 256 -12.28 4.18 21.06
CA GLU A 256 -11.40 3.12 21.56
C GLU A 256 -9.95 3.60 21.78
N LEU A 257 -9.64 4.84 21.38
CA LEU A 257 -8.29 5.41 21.50
C LEU A 257 -7.76 5.43 22.95
N ASP A 258 -8.63 5.64 23.92
CA ASP A 258 -8.23 5.69 25.33
C ASP A 258 -7.71 4.33 25.85
N GLY A 259 -8.11 3.24 25.21
CA GLY A 259 -7.63 1.88 25.48
C GLY A 259 -6.41 1.46 24.64
N ASP A 260 -6.03 2.23 23.61
CA ASP A 260 -4.93 1.87 22.73
C ASP A 260 -3.56 2.21 23.34
N VAL A 261 -2.69 1.19 23.40
CA VAL A 261 -1.35 1.30 24.05
C VAL A 261 -0.46 2.32 23.34
N GLU A 262 -0.49 2.35 22.00
CA GLU A 262 0.35 3.28 21.21
C GLU A 262 -0.23 4.70 21.28
N ALA A 263 -1.55 4.88 21.26
CA ALA A 263 -2.18 6.19 21.48
C ALA A 263 -1.79 6.77 22.82
N ALA A 264 -1.90 5.99 23.91
CA ALA A 264 -1.48 6.41 25.25
C ALA A 264 0.03 6.74 25.31
N ARG A 265 0.87 5.98 24.60
CA ARG A 265 2.30 6.27 24.49
C ARG A 265 2.56 7.61 23.80
N LEU A 266 1.88 7.87 22.67
CA LEU A 266 2.02 9.10 21.91
C LEU A 266 1.53 10.33 22.69
N GLN A 267 0.41 10.22 23.40
CA GLN A 267 -0.09 11.28 24.29
C GLN A 267 0.91 11.61 25.42
N ARG A 268 1.53 10.58 26.01
CA ARG A 268 2.57 10.76 27.03
C ARG A 268 3.78 11.50 26.44
N VAL A 269 4.21 11.14 25.23
CA VAL A 269 5.31 11.85 24.53
C VAL A 269 4.92 13.32 24.29
N ALA A 270 3.69 13.60 23.85
CA ALA A 270 3.21 14.97 23.65
C ALA A 270 3.25 15.80 24.96
N GLY A 271 2.86 15.20 26.09
CA GLY A 271 2.98 15.82 27.42
C GLY A 271 4.44 16.10 27.81
N GLN A 272 5.33 15.12 27.60
CA GLN A 272 6.76 15.26 27.92
C GLN A 272 7.47 16.41 27.17
N VAL A 273 7.05 16.67 25.92
CA VAL A 273 7.63 17.75 25.10
C VAL A 273 6.84 19.05 25.15
N GLY A 274 5.76 19.11 25.95
CA GLY A 274 4.98 20.32 26.19
C GLY A 274 4.13 20.76 25.00
N VAL A 275 3.56 19.80 24.24
CA VAL A 275 2.76 20.07 23.03
C VAL A 275 1.40 19.36 23.03
N ALA A 276 0.98 18.80 24.18
CA ALA A 276 -0.24 18.01 24.29
C ALA A 276 -1.52 18.77 23.88
N ASP A 277 -1.54 20.09 24.09
CA ASP A 277 -2.67 20.99 23.76
C ASP A 277 -2.90 21.17 22.26
N ARG A 278 -1.99 20.71 21.44
CA ARG A 278 -2.02 20.90 19.96
C ARG A 278 -1.64 19.64 19.19
N VAL A 279 -1.66 18.48 19.83
CA VAL A 279 -1.54 17.16 19.20
C VAL A 279 -2.85 16.41 19.39
N HIS A 280 -3.49 16.05 18.29
CA HIS A 280 -4.83 15.46 18.28
C HIS A 280 -4.78 14.08 17.60
N LEU A 281 -5.12 13.03 18.36
CA LEU A 281 -5.34 11.69 17.81
C LEU A 281 -6.81 11.58 17.39
N TYR A 282 -7.07 11.35 16.10
CA TYR A 282 -8.44 11.31 15.57
C TYR A 282 -9.04 9.90 15.54
N GLY A 283 -8.20 8.85 15.62
CA GLY A 283 -8.61 7.49 15.36
C GLY A 283 -8.77 7.23 13.85
N SER A 284 -9.44 6.13 13.54
CA SER A 284 -9.83 5.82 12.16
C SER A 284 -10.83 6.87 11.63
N VAL A 285 -10.73 7.15 10.34
CA VAL A 285 -11.71 7.95 9.60
C VAL A 285 -12.14 7.21 8.35
N LEU A 286 -13.36 7.47 7.89
CA LEU A 286 -13.85 6.89 6.66
C LEU A 286 -13.02 7.39 5.46
N ARG A 287 -12.84 6.53 4.45
CA ARG A 287 -12.03 6.87 3.28
C ARG A 287 -12.56 8.13 2.57
N GLU A 288 -13.86 8.28 2.48
CA GLU A 288 -14.54 9.42 1.88
C GLU A 288 -14.33 10.76 2.62
N GLU A 289 -13.97 10.71 3.90
CA GLU A 289 -13.64 11.88 4.72
C GLU A 289 -12.17 12.30 4.59
N MET A 290 -11.30 11.36 4.17
CA MET A 290 -9.86 11.59 4.09
C MET A 290 -9.49 12.76 3.17
N PRO A 291 -10.08 12.95 1.97
CA PRO A 291 -9.75 14.09 1.11
C PRO A 291 -10.03 15.44 1.77
N MET A 292 -11.14 15.56 2.51
CA MET A 292 -11.51 16.79 3.24
C MET A 292 -10.47 17.10 4.34
N LEU A 293 -10.01 16.08 5.03
CA LEU A 293 -9.01 16.21 6.09
C LEU A 293 -7.63 16.55 5.52
N LEU A 294 -7.18 15.89 4.45
CA LEU A 294 -5.92 16.19 3.78
C LEU A 294 -5.91 17.62 3.24
N ARG A 295 -6.97 18.06 2.55
CA ARG A 295 -7.09 19.45 2.07
C ARG A 295 -7.04 20.48 3.19
N SER A 296 -7.38 20.11 4.42
CA SER A 296 -7.27 21.01 5.55
C SER A 296 -5.82 21.24 6.03
N ALA A 297 -4.87 20.42 5.59
CA ALA A 297 -3.47 20.51 6.00
C ALA A 297 -2.68 21.57 5.21
N ASP A 298 -1.75 22.23 5.86
CA ASP A 298 -0.71 23.02 5.20
C ASP A 298 0.44 22.11 4.73
N VAL A 299 0.65 20.99 5.42
CA VAL A 299 1.66 19.96 5.13
C VAL A 299 1.14 18.60 5.61
N VAL A 300 1.36 17.57 4.82
CA VAL A 300 1.26 16.19 5.29
C VAL A 300 2.64 15.67 5.64
N ALA A 301 2.81 15.16 6.87
CA ALA A 301 4.06 14.61 7.36
C ALA A 301 3.98 13.07 7.38
N ALA A 302 4.87 12.42 6.64
CA ALA A 302 5.03 10.96 6.64
C ALA A 302 6.42 10.61 7.17
N THR A 303 6.49 10.13 8.42
CA THR A 303 7.76 9.96 9.16
C THR A 303 8.11 8.51 9.49
N PRO A 304 7.84 7.51 8.63
CA PRO A 304 8.10 6.12 8.93
C PRO A 304 9.60 5.83 9.07
N TRP A 305 9.93 4.74 9.78
CA TRP A 305 11.29 4.21 9.83
C TRP A 305 11.63 3.46 8.54
N TYR A 306 10.64 2.83 7.95
CA TYR A 306 10.63 2.28 6.61
C TYR A 306 9.20 2.26 6.06
N GLU A 307 9.07 2.39 4.76
CA GLU A 307 7.78 2.36 4.07
C GLU A 307 7.98 1.70 2.70
N PRO A 308 7.33 0.57 2.42
CA PRO A 308 7.48 -0.10 1.13
C PRO A 308 7.13 0.79 -0.06
N PHE A 309 6.04 1.54 0.05
CA PHE A 309 5.62 2.47 -1.00
C PHE A 309 5.13 3.82 -0.47
N GLY A 310 4.03 3.83 0.33
CA GLY A 310 3.44 5.05 0.89
C GLY A 310 2.33 5.65 0.02
N ILE A 311 1.12 5.14 0.15
CA ILE A 311 -0.05 5.68 -0.56
C ILE A 311 -0.43 7.07 -0.04
N VAL A 312 -0.34 7.32 1.27
CA VAL A 312 -0.73 8.60 1.89
C VAL A 312 -0.03 9.82 1.29
N PRO A 313 1.28 9.82 1.02
CA PRO A 313 1.92 10.89 0.25
C PRO A 313 1.29 11.16 -1.11
N LEU A 314 0.88 10.13 -1.84
CA LEU A 314 0.20 10.30 -3.13
C LEU A 314 -1.19 10.94 -2.95
N GLU A 315 -1.96 10.51 -1.95
CA GLU A 315 -3.27 11.07 -1.60
C GLU A 315 -3.15 12.55 -1.21
N ALA A 316 -2.14 12.91 -0.42
CA ALA A 316 -1.86 14.29 -0.05
C ALA A 316 -1.49 15.14 -1.27
N MET A 317 -0.55 14.67 -2.10
CA MET A 317 -0.16 15.35 -3.34
C MET A 317 -1.32 15.45 -4.33
N ALA A 318 -2.18 14.44 -4.42
CA ALA A 318 -3.41 14.49 -5.22
C ALA A 318 -4.37 15.59 -4.74
N CYS A 319 -4.42 15.85 -3.44
CA CYS A 319 -5.13 16.98 -2.84
C CYS A 319 -4.41 18.33 -2.98
N GLY A 320 -3.25 18.40 -3.65
CA GLY A 320 -2.46 19.62 -3.79
C GLY A 320 -1.74 20.06 -2.50
N VAL A 321 -1.54 19.14 -1.56
CA VAL A 321 -0.89 19.39 -0.27
C VAL A 321 0.55 18.90 -0.34
N PRO A 322 1.54 19.75 -0.01
CA PRO A 322 2.94 19.35 0.01
C PRO A 322 3.22 18.29 1.09
N VAL A 323 4.19 17.42 0.81
CA VAL A 323 4.56 16.33 1.69
C VAL A 323 5.96 16.56 2.25
N VAL A 324 6.15 16.33 3.56
CA VAL A 324 7.47 16.15 4.16
C VAL A 324 7.58 14.71 4.64
N ALA A 325 8.53 13.95 4.10
CA ALA A 325 8.63 12.53 4.36
C ALA A 325 10.04 12.11 4.80
N SER A 326 10.13 11.01 5.53
CA SER A 326 11.41 10.34 5.78
C SER A 326 12.00 9.81 4.47
N SER A 327 13.32 9.96 4.27
CA SER A 327 14.05 9.46 3.09
C SER A 327 14.27 7.95 3.19
N VAL A 328 13.20 7.17 3.05
CA VAL A 328 13.20 5.70 3.18
C VAL A 328 12.29 5.04 2.15
N GLY A 329 12.69 3.88 1.63
CA GLY A 329 11.88 3.02 0.77
C GLY A 329 11.20 3.77 -0.37
N GLY A 330 9.92 3.53 -0.59
CA GLY A 330 9.12 4.14 -1.66
C GLY A 330 8.95 5.66 -1.55
N MET A 331 9.25 6.28 -0.40
CA MET A 331 9.24 7.74 -0.28
C MET A 331 10.28 8.41 -1.19
N LEU A 332 11.40 7.73 -1.46
CA LEU A 332 12.46 8.21 -2.35
C LEU A 332 11.99 8.32 -3.81
N ASP A 333 11.05 7.48 -4.22
CA ASP A 333 10.48 7.50 -5.56
C ASP A 333 9.26 8.42 -5.67
N THR A 334 8.45 8.49 -4.60
CA THR A 334 7.19 9.26 -4.58
C THR A 334 7.44 10.76 -4.44
N VAL A 335 8.27 11.16 -3.47
CA VAL A 335 8.54 12.57 -3.15
C VAL A 335 9.79 13.04 -3.87
N GLU A 336 9.64 14.04 -4.71
CA GLU A 336 10.76 14.72 -5.38
C GLU A 336 11.13 15.96 -4.56
N ASN A 337 12.36 15.96 -4.04
CA ASN A 337 12.82 16.98 -3.10
C ASN A 337 12.76 18.37 -3.72
N ASP A 338 12.20 19.34 -2.99
CA ASP A 338 11.99 20.73 -3.39
C ASP A 338 11.11 20.95 -4.66
N VAL A 339 10.48 19.88 -5.18
CA VAL A 339 9.54 19.94 -6.31
C VAL A 339 8.11 19.57 -5.86
N THR A 340 7.96 18.46 -5.12
CA THR A 340 6.66 17.98 -4.64
C THR A 340 6.55 17.98 -3.12
N GLY A 341 7.65 18.19 -2.43
CA GLY A 341 7.78 18.14 -1.00
C GLY A 341 9.22 18.15 -0.54
N ARG A 342 9.49 17.62 0.63
CA ARG A 342 10.84 17.50 1.17
C ARG A 342 11.09 16.13 1.78
N LEU A 343 12.31 15.63 1.57
CA LEU A 343 12.82 14.41 2.17
C LEU A 343 13.78 14.77 3.32
N VAL A 344 13.59 14.08 4.46
CA VAL A 344 14.41 14.30 5.66
C VAL A 344 14.95 12.97 6.20
N PRO A 345 16.08 12.94 6.90
CA PRO A 345 16.55 11.73 7.57
C PRO A 345 15.49 11.19 8.53
N PRO A 346 15.24 9.87 8.56
CA PRO A 346 14.29 9.27 9.49
C PRO A 346 14.71 9.50 10.95
N ARG A 347 13.74 9.50 11.87
CA ARG A 347 13.97 9.67 13.32
C ARG A 347 14.69 10.96 13.71
N ASN A 348 14.58 12.01 12.87
CA ASN A 348 15.22 13.31 13.14
C ASN A 348 14.17 14.43 13.27
N PRO A 349 13.66 14.70 14.50
CA PRO A 349 12.64 15.73 14.75
C PRO A 349 13.08 17.15 14.36
N ARG A 350 14.38 17.46 14.49
CA ARG A 350 14.90 18.79 14.15
C ARG A 350 14.90 19.02 12.65
N ALA A 351 15.47 18.07 11.87
CA ALA A 351 15.47 18.15 10.41
C ALA A 351 14.04 18.20 9.85
N LEU A 352 13.10 17.47 10.48
CA LEU A 352 11.69 17.48 10.12
C LEU A 352 11.08 18.89 10.33
N ALA A 353 11.32 19.50 11.48
CA ALA A 353 10.82 20.85 11.78
C ALA A 353 11.45 21.91 10.84
N ASP A 354 12.75 21.81 10.56
CA ASP A 354 13.47 22.70 9.65
C ASP A 354 12.96 22.60 8.20
N ALA A 355 12.50 21.41 7.78
CA ALA A 355 11.87 21.20 6.47
C ALA A 355 10.44 21.76 6.42
N ILE A 356 9.65 21.60 7.49
CA ILE A 356 8.25 22.02 7.56
C ILE A 356 8.13 23.54 7.73
N GLY A 357 8.93 24.16 8.60
CA GLY A 357 8.84 25.59 8.95
C GLY A 357 8.71 26.54 7.77
N PRO A 358 9.59 26.48 6.75
CA PRO A 358 9.48 27.30 5.55
C PRO A 358 8.18 27.10 4.77
N ILE A 359 7.65 25.86 4.72
CA ILE A 359 6.38 25.55 4.02
C ILE A 359 5.19 26.22 4.75
N LEU A 360 5.22 26.25 6.08
CA LEU A 360 4.19 26.92 6.89
C LEU A 360 4.27 28.45 6.76
N SER A 361 5.48 29.02 6.76
CA SER A 361 5.68 30.47 6.76
C SER A 361 5.63 31.14 5.37
N GLN A 362 5.82 30.36 4.28
CA GLN A 362 5.90 30.87 2.92
C GLN A 362 4.77 30.31 2.04
N PRO A 363 3.64 31.01 1.89
CA PRO A 363 2.48 30.51 1.11
C PRO A 363 2.82 30.17 -0.34
N ARG A 364 3.72 30.92 -0.97
CA ARG A 364 4.16 30.66 -2.36
C ARG A 364 4.92 29.34 -2.48
N LEU A 365 5.81 29.04 -1.54
CA LEU A 365 6.53 27.76 -1.50
C LEU A 365 5.54 26.60 -1.32
N ARG A 366 4.62 26.74 -0.37
CA ARG A 366 3.57 25.74 -0.12
C ARG A 366 2.74 25.45 -1.37
N GLN A 367 2.29 26.51 -2.05
CA GLN A 367 1.53 26.40 -3.30
C GLN A 367 2.35 25.70 -4.39
N MET A 368 3.59 26.13 -4.63
CA MET A 368 4.48 25.55 -5.63
C MET A 368 4.70 24.05 -5.43
N LEU A 369 4.99 23.62 -4.20
CA LEU A 369 5.20 22.21 -3.85
C LEU A 369 3.90 21.40 -4.00
N GLY A 370 2.76 21.96 -3.59
CA GLY A 370 1.45 21.31 -3.75
C GLY A 370 1.05 21.11 -5.21
N GLU A 371 1.23 22.15 -6.05
CA GLU A 371 0.99 22.06 -7.50
C GLU A 371 1.94 21.07 -8.18
N GLY A 372 3.22 21.07 -7.80
CA GLY A 372 4.22 20.10 -8.26
C GLY A 372 3.81 18.66 -7.89
N GLY A 373 3.37 18.46 -6.64
CA GLY A 373 2.88 17.17 -6.18
C GLY A 373 1.68 16.66 -6.98
N ARG A 374 0.67 17.52 -7.15
CA ARG A 374 -0.53 17.17 -7.94
C ARG A 374 -0.19 16.81 -9.38
N ARG A 375 0.63 17.62 -10.05
CA ARG A 375 1.06 17.35 -11.43
C ARG A 375 1.73 15.98 -11.52
N ARG A 376 2.72 15.70 -10.65
CA ARG A 376 3.44 14.43 -10.62
C ARG A 376 2.49 13.24 -10.43
N VAL A 377 1.54 13.35 -9.51
CA VAL A 377 0.55 12.29 -9.25
C VAL A 377 -0.32 12.03 -10.48
N CYS A 378 -0.88 13.08 -11.09
CA CYS A 378 -1.72 12.94 -12.28
C CYS A 378 -0.95 12.35 -13.47
N GLU A 379 0.35 12.63 -13.59
CA GLU A 379 1.19 12.14 -14.68
C GLU A 379 1.70 10.71 -14.47
N ARG A 380 1.88 10.24 -13.22
CA ARG A 380 2.62 9.00 -12.95
C ARG A 380 1.90 7.98 -12.08
N TYR A 381 0.97 8.39 -11.21
CA TYR A 381 0.45 7.56 -10.13
C TYR A 381 -1.07 7.39 -10.16
N THR A 382 -1.73 7.57 -11.31
CA THR A 382 -3.15 7.22 -11.43
C THR A 382 -3.31 5.71 -11.56
N TRP A 383 -4.39 5.15 -11.01
CA TRP A 383 -4.67 3.72 -11.15
C TRP A 383 -4.84 3.27 -12.61
N SER A 384 -5.31 4.15 -13.50
CA SER A 384 -5.36 3.84 -14.93
C SER A 384 -3.98 3.57 -15.49
N ARG A 385 -3.00 4.42 -15.17
CA ARG A 385 -1.63 4.25 -15.64
C ARG A 385 -0.97 3.02 -15.05
N VAL A 386 -1.18 2.76 -13.76
CA VAL A 386 -0.69 1.53 -13.09
C VAL A 386 -1.27 0.29 -13.77
N ALA A 387 -2.58 0.30 -14.09
CA ALA A 387 -3.22 -0.79 -14.82
C ALA A 387 -2.65 -1.00 -16.23
N ASP A 388 -2.32 0.09 -16.94
CA ASP A 388 -1.68 0.00 -18.26
C ASP A 388 -0.27 -0.60 -18.16
N GLU A 389 0.53 -0.16 -17.19
CA GLU A 389 1.89 -0.67 -16.98
C GLU A 389 1.90 -2.15 -16.60
N VAL A 390 1.02 -2.58 -15.69
CA VAL A 390 0.93 -3.98 -15.31
C VAL A 390 0.35 -4.85 -16.44
N THR A 391 -0.60 -4.33 -17.22
CA THR A 391 -1.15 -5.01 -18.39
C THR A 391 -0.09 -5.29 -19.44
N ALA A 392 0.87 -4.38 -19.64
CA ALA A 392 1.99 -4.60 -20.55
C ALA A 392 2.85 -5.81 -20.10
N VAL A 393 3.07 -5.98 -18.79
CA VAL A 393 3.74 -7.17 -18.24
C VAL A 393 2.91 -8.43 -18.48
N TYR A 394 1.61 -8.38 -18.19
CA TYR A 394 0.72 -9.54 -18.38
C TYR A 394 0.71 -10.03 -19.81
N ARG A 395 0.59 -9.14 -20.79
CA ARG A 395 0.61 -9.49 -22.21
C ARG A 395 1.91 -10.11 -22.66
N ARG A 396 3.03 -9.55 -22.19
CA ARG A 396 4.35 -10.12 -22.47
C ARG A 396 4.46 -11.56 -21.98
N LEU A 397 3.96 -11.87 -20.79
CA LEU A 397 4.01 -13.21 -20.21
C LEU A 397 3.02 -14.17 -20.89
N ALA A 398 1.79 -13.73 -21.16
CA ALA A 398 0.79 -14.54 -21.85
C ALA A 398 1.24 -14.93 -23.27
N THR A 399 1.91 -14.02 -24.00
CA THR A 399 2.45 -14.31 -25.34
C THR A 399 3.65 -15.25 -25.30
N ALA A 400 4.53 -15.15 -24.32
CA ALA A 400 5.67 -16.05 -24.16
C ALA A 400 5.21 -17.48 -23.86
N SER A 401 4.23 -17.64 -22.97
CA SER A 401 3.63 -18.96 -22.65
C SER A 401 3.00 -19.65 -23.87
N LEU A 402 2.44 -18.90 -24.82
CA LEU A 402 1.90 -19.44 -26.06
C LEU A 402 3.00 -19.92 -27.04
N SER A 403 4.13 -19.21 -27.11
CA SER A 403 5.26 -19.58 -27.97
C SER A 403 5.94 -20.88 -27.52
N ASP A 404 6.09 -21.08 -26.20
CA ASP A 404 6.71 -22.29 -25.66
C ASP A 404 5.86 -23.56 -25.91
N VAL A 405 4.53 -23.42 -25.93
CA VAL A 405 3.62 -24.53 -26.27
C VAL A 405 3.75 -24.93 -27.76
N TRP A 406 4.09 -24.00 -28.67
CA TRP A 406 4.26 -24.28 -30.10
C TRP A 406 5.65 -24.84 -30.43
N THR A 407 6.67 -24.55 -29.64
CA THR A 407 8.04 -25.09 -29.83
C THR A 407 8.24 -26.46 -29.21
N ALA A 408 7.33 -26.90 -28.32
CA ALA A 408 7.36 -28.21 -27.66
C ALA A 408 6.51 -29.29 -28.37
N ARG A 409 5.91 -28.98 -29.52
CA ARG A 409 5.23 -29.91 -30.43
C ARG A 409 6.04 -30.08 -31.71
#